data_815d04a6f4e55fd3385a6e217631061e
#
_entry.id   815d04a6f4e55fd3385a6e217631061e
#
_cell.length_a   1.000
_cell.length_b   1.000
_cell.length_c   1.000
_cell.angle_alpha   90.00
_cell.angle_beta   90.00
_cell.angle_gamma   90.00
#
_symmetry.space_group_name_H-M   'P 1'
#
loop_
_entity.id
_entity.type
_entity.pdbx_description
1 polymer ?
#
loop_
_entity_poly.entity_id
_entity_poly.type
_entity_poly.pdbx_seq_one_letter_code
_entity_poly.pdbx_strand_id
1 'polypeptide(L)'
;MGIACMGKGRALLEFEFVEEARRVQLSGNKVVGGVQMGLERWNPRSGCMEEGEVRREVWVRILGLPVLLWVPSVLRRVGDACGGFLDVDLRTESMEELQWARILIRSDGVNILGSLVIGVEEMSYSLSLWWEAVPVLRQDEGWKRGLSNHPRGEVSGDGAPCAGSRVEEMVGAGFEV
;
A
#
# COMPACT_ATOMS: atom_id res chain seq x y z
N MET A 1 19.85 7.29 14.40
CA MET A 1 18.47 6.83 14.45
C MET A 1 17.75 7.38 13.21
N GLY A 2 17.16 6.51 12.38
CA GLY A 2 16.34 6.86 11.22
C GLY A 2 14.86 6.66 11.53
N ILE A 3 13.97 7.43 10.85
CA ILE A 3 12.51 7.27 10.96
C ILE A 3 11.94 7.30 9.54
N ALA A 4 11.14 6.29 9.18
CA ALA A 4 10.43 6.23 7.91
C ALA A 4 8.93 5.96 8.14
N CYS A 5 8.05 6.74 7.51
CA CYS A 5 6.61 6.54 7.62
C CYS A 5 6.16 5.35 6.77
N MET A 6 5.40 4.44 7.37
CA MET A 6 4.86 3.25 6.69
C MET A 6 3.39 3.38 6.31
N GLY A 7 2.76 4.51 6.62
CA GLY A 7 1.31 4.71 6.47
C GLY A 7 0.50 4.08 7.61
N LYS A 8 -0.80 4.40 7.67
CA LYS A 8 -1.75 3.94 8.69
C LYS A 8 -1.28 4.19 10.13
N GLY A 9 -0.69 5.36 10.39
CA GLY A 9 -0.17 5.70 11.71
C GLY A 9 1.04 4.88 12.17
N ARG A 10 1.71 4.15 11.28
CA ARG A 10 2.91 3.36 11.60
C ARG A 10 4.17 4.02 11.07
N ALA A 11 5.26 3.89 11.81
CA ALA A 11 6.60 4.32 11.39
C ALA A 11 7.62 3.23 11.69
N LEU A 12 8.62 3.12 10.82
CA LEU A 12 9.79 2.29 11.03
C LEU A 12 10.87 3.12 11.72
N LEU A 13 11.40 2.62 12.80
CA LEU A 13 12.53 3.21 13.53
C LEU A 13 13.78 2.38 13.24
N GLU A 14 14.81 3.00 12.71
CA GLU A 14 16.12 2.39 12.48
C GLU A 14 17.10 2.87 13.56
N PHE A 15 17.77 1.92 14.19
CA PHE A 15 18.79 2.19 15.21
C PHE A 15 20.16 1.74 14.71
N GLU A 16 21.20 2.46 15.09
CA GLU A 16 22.58 2.13 14.76
C GLU A 16 23.07 0.92 15.58
N PHE A 17 22.59 0.79 16.82
CA PHE A 17 22.98 -0.27 17.75
C PHE A 17 21.77 -1.10 18.19
N VAL A 18 21.92 -2.42 18.19
CA VAL A 18 20.87 -3.37 18.60
C VAL A 18 20.44 -3.16 20.07
N GLU A 19 21.39 -2.78 20.93
CA GLU A 19 21.13 -2.49 22.34
C GLU A 19 20.23 -1.29 22.55
N GLU A 20 20.33 -0.28 21.70
CA GLU A 20 19.43 0.87 21.71
C GLU A 20 18.01 0.47 21.31
N ALA A 21 17.87 -0.30 20.23
CA ALA A 21 16.60 -0.82 19.79
C ALA A 21 15.92 -1.66 20.88
N ARG A 22 16.68 -2.59 21.51
CA ARG A 22 16.19 -3.39 22.63
C ARG A 22 15.76 -2.56 23.84
N ARG A 23 16.53 -1.54 24.20
CA ARG A 23 16.21 -0.64 25.32
C ARG A 23 14.91 0.10 25.07
N VAL A 24 14.73 0.63 23.84
CA VAL A 24 13.54 1.34 23.46
C VAL A 24 12.33 0.40 23.43
N GLN A 25 12.46 -0.81 22.88
CA GLN A 25 11.41 -1.81 22.87
C GLN A 25 11.01 -2.25 24.30
N LEU A 26 11.98 -2.52 25.18
CA LEU A 26 11.72 -2.90 26.58
C LEU A 26 11.08 -1.80 27.41
N SER A 27 11.18 -0.54 26.99
CA SER A 27 10.51 0.58 27.66
C SER A 27 8.99 0.58 27.49
N GLY A 28 8.43 -0.34 26.69
CA GLY A 28 7.01 -0.53 26.52
C GLY A 28 6.32 0.58 25.73
N ASN A 29 5.00 0.59 25.80
CA ASN A 29 4.18 1.60 25.12
C ASN A 29 4.50 3.00 25.64
N LYS A 30 4.59 3.96 24.73
CA LYS A 30 4.89 5.37 25.00
C LYS A 30 3.67 6.22 24.68
N VAL A 31 3.51 7.29 25.44
CA VAL A 31 2.54 8.35 25.11
C VAL A 31 3.31 9.58 24.68
N VAL A 32 3.13 10.00 23.42
CA VAL A 32 3.75 11.19 22.85
C VAL A 32 2.67 12.08 22.27
N GLY A 33 2.57 13.32 22.78
CA GLY A 33 1.54 14.26 22.33
C GLY A 33 0.10 13.77 22.52
N GLY A 34 -0.16 12.91 23.54
CA GLY A 34 -1.48 12.33 23.79
C GLY A 34 -1.79 11.08 22.96
N VAL A 35 -0.91 10.68 22.05
CA VAL A 35 -1.07 9.48 21.24
C VAL A 35 -0.31 8.31 21.87
N GLN A 36 -0.99 7.18 22.04
CA GLN A 36 -0.37 5.95 22.54
C GLN A 36 0.38 5.24 21.40
N MET A 37 1.66 4.96 21.62
CA MET A 37 2.53 4.27 20.67
C MET A 37 2.91 2.89 21.20
N GLY A 38 2.57 1.84 20.44
CA GLY A 38 3.08 0.49 20.64
C GLY A 38 4.37 0.29 19.85
N LEU A 39 5.33 -0.46 20.41
CA LEU A 39 6.59 -0.79 19.77
C LEU A 39 6.66 -2.28 19.49
N GLU A 40 6.80 -2.64 18.21
CA GLU A 40 6.97 -4.01 17.76
C GLU A 40 8.34 -4.19 17.09
N ARG A 41 8.90 -5.37 17.23
CA ARG A 41 10.10 -5.70 16.45
C ARG A 41 9.69 -5.90 15.00
N TRP A 42 10.38 -5.19 14.10
CA TRP A 42 10.17 -5.38 12.68
C TRP A 42 10.44 -6.84 12.26
N ASN A 43 9.66 -7.33 11.35
CA ASN A 43 9.83 -8.62 10.69
C ASN A 43 9.42 -8.48 9.21
N PRO A 44 9.85 -9.40 8.33
CA PRO A 44 9.53 -9.35 6.89
C PRO A 44 8.02 -9.34 6.56
N ARG A 45 7.17 -9.72 7.50
CA ARG A 45 5.71 -9.70 7.36
C ARG A 45 5.11 -8.36 7.77
N SER A 46 5.89 -7.49 8.44
CA SER A 46 5.42 -6.18 8.87
C SER A 46 4.93 -5.36 7.68
N GLY A 47 3.66 -4.98 7.69
CA GLY A 47 3.03 -4.25 6.59
C GLY A 47 2.33 -5.11 5.55
N CYS A 48 2.44 -6.43 5.60
CA CYS A 48 1.66 -7.34 4.77
C CYS A 48 0.34 -7.73 5.45
N MET A 49 -0.61 -8.17 4.65
CA MET A 49 -1.82 -8.85 5.14
C MET A 49 -1.52 -10.34 5.34
N GLU A 50 -2.12 -10.94 6.35
CA GLU A 50 -2.04 -12.39 6.56
C GLU A 50 -2.90 -13.14 5.54
N GLU A 51 -2.53 -14.38 5.25
CA GLU A 51 -3.30 -15.25 4.36
C GLU A 51 -4.68 -15.53 4.99
N GLY A 52 -5.75 -15.25 4.23
CA GLY A 52 -7.13 -15.36 4.71
C GLY A 52 -7.73 -14.06 5.24
N GLU A 53 -6.94 -13.02 5.42
CA GLU A 53 -7.44 -11.67 5.71
C GLU A 53 -8.02 -11.04 4.45
N VAL A 54 -9.34 -10.90 4.39
CA VAL A 54 -10.04 -10.36 3.21
C VAL A 54 -10.33 -8.89 3.45
N ARG A 55 -9.66 -8.01 2.72
CA ARG A 55 -10.13 -6.63 2.57
C ARG A 55 -11.26 -6.61 1.56
N ARG A 56 -12.38 -6.03 1.96
CA ARG A 56 -13.55 -5.86 1.09
C ARG A 56 -13.57 -4.49 0.41
N GLU A 57 -12.67 -3.61 0.80
CA GLU A 57 -12.63 -2.22 0.35
C GLU A 57 -11.19 -1.79 0.10
N VAL A 58 -10.97 -1.05 -0.97
CA VAL A 58 -9.65 -0.53 -1.33
C VAL A 58 -9.79 0.85 -1.97
N TRP A 59 -8.86 1.74 -1.65
CA TRP A 59 -8.73 3.01 -2.31
C TRP A 59 -7.99 2.85 -3.65
N VAL A 60 -8.52 3.48 -4.69
CA VAL A 60 -7.92 3.52 -6.02
C VAL A 60 -7.71 4.97 -6.44
N ARG A 61 -6.52 5.28 -6.92
CA ARG A 61 -6.21 6.56 -7.55
C ARG A 61 -6.32 6.43 -9.05
N ILE A 62 -7.05 7.33 -9.66
CA ILE A 62 -7.17 7.49 -11.11
C ILE A 62 -6.19 8.61 -11.48
N LEU A 63 -5.08 8.26 -12.12
CA LEU A 63 -4.01 9.22 -12.42
C LEU A 63 -4.32 10.01 -13.67
N GLY A 64 -4.06 11.34 -13.62
CA GLY A 64 -4.17 12.22 -14.78
C GLY A 64 -5.59 12.29 -15.35
N LEU A 65 -6.63 12.15 -14.52
CA LEU A 65 -8.02 12.27 -14.95
C LEU A 65 -8.27 13.67 -15.54
N PRO A 66 -8.68 13.78 -16.82
CA PRO A 66 -9.03 15.07 -17.41
C PRO A 66 -10.13 15.78 -16.62
N VAL A 67 -10.03 17.10 -16.45
CA VAL A 67 -10.99 17.88 -15.66
C VAL A 67 -12.43 17.71 -16.14
N LEU A 68 -12.64 17.54 -17.45
CA LEU A 68 -13.94 17.24 -18.04
C LEU A 68 -14.59 15.97 -17.45
N LEU A 69 -13.78 15.02 -17.01
CA LEU A 69 -14.24 13.74 -16.47
C LEU A 69 -14.37 13.75 -14.93
N TRP A 70 -14.07 14.87 -14.27
CA TRP A 70 -14.23 15.05 -12.82
C TRP A 70 -15.70 15.26 -12.43
N VAL A 71 -16.52 14.32 -12.80
CA VAL A 71 -17.95 14.32 -12.48
C VAL A 71 -18.33 13.05 -11.73
N PRO A 72 -19.23 13.12 -10.74
CA PRO A 72 -19.60 11.98 -9.91
C PRO A 72 -20.04 10.75 -10.71
N SER A 73 -20.70 10.94 -11.84
CA SER A 73 -21.15 9.86 -12.72
C SER A 73 -20.00 9.08 -13.36
N VAL A 74 -18.92 9.77 -13.75
CA VAL A 74 -17.71 9.12 -14.31
C VAL A 74 -16.96 8.40 -13.22
N LEU A 75 -16.73 9.03 -12.06
CA LEU A 75 -16.04 8.41 -10.93
C LEU A 75 -16.77 7.13 -10.45
N ARG A 76 -18.10 7.18 -10.40
CA ARG A 76 -18.92 6.00 -10.09
C ARG A 76 -18.77 4.89 -11.12
N ARG A 77 -18.84 5.21 -12.41
CA ARG A 77 -18.66 4.22 -13.49
C ARG A 77 -17.30 3.56 -13.46
N VAL A 78 -16.24 4.32 -13.17
CA VAL A 78 -14.88 3.78 -12.98
C VAL A 78 -14.85 2.84 -11.79
N GLY A 79 -15.42 3.24 -10.65
CA GLY A 79 -15.49 2.41 -9.45
C GLY A 79 -16.28 1.12 -9.66
N ASP A 80 -17.41 1.19 -10.37
CA ASP A 80 -18.25 0.03 -10.69
C ASP A 80 -17.50 -0.95 -11.61
N ALA A 81 -16.75 -0.44 -12.59
CA ALA A 81 -15.90 -1.26 -13.46
C ALA A 81 -14.73 -1.92 -12.71
N CYS A 82 -14.28 -1.34 -11.58
CA CYS A 82 -13.22 -1.87 -10.73
C CYS A 82 -13.69 -2.86 -9.65
N GLY A 83 -15.01 -3.10 -9.53
CA GLY A 83 -15.56 -4.07 -8.56
C GLY A 83 -16.73 -3.56 -7.75
N GLY A 84 -17.02 -2.28 -7.76
CA GLY A 84 -18.17 -1.63 -7.15
C GLY A 84 -17.79 -0.35 -6.42
N PHE A 85 -18.34 0.75 -6.87
CA PHE A 85 -18.13 2.06 -6.27
C PHE A 85 -18.73 2.13 -4.86
N LEU A 86 -17.99 2.68 -3.91
CA LEU A 86 -18.46 2.90 -2.54
C LEU A 86 -18.49 4.39 -2.17
N ASP A 87 -17.36 5.11 -2.40
CA ASP A 87 -17.23 6.48 -1.94
C ASP A 87 -16.16 7.25 -2.73
N VAL A 88 -16.08 8.55 -2.52
CA VAL A 88 -15.07 9.46 -3.08
C VAL A 88 -14.32 10.12 -1.93
N ASP A 89 -13.01 10.28 -2.08
CA ASP A 89 -12.20 11.04 -1.13
C ASP A 89 -12.59 12.53 -1.14
N LEU A 90 -12.62 13.16 0.03
CA LEU A 90 -13.05 14.56 0.19
C LEU A 90 -12.25 15.55 -0.69
N ARG A 91 -10.94 15.33 -0.84
CA ARG A 91 -10.10 16.20 -1.69
C ARG A 91 -10.41 16.03 -3.18
N THR A 92 -10.85 14.84 -3.57
CA THR A 92 -11.34 14.56 -4.93
C THR A 92 -12.69 15.23 -5.15
N GLU A 93 -13.60 15.14 -4.19
CA GLU A 93 -14.92 15.75 -4.26
C GLU A 93 -14.83 17.28 -4.31
N SER A 94 -13.95 17.89 -3.49
CA SER A 94 -13.70 19.34 -3.48
C SER A 94 -12.80 19.82 -4.62
N MET A 95 -12.25 18.91 -5.44
CA MET A 95 -11.29 19.21 -6.52
C MET A 95 -10.03 19.96 -6.03
N GLU A 96 -9.62 19.75 -4.78
CA GLU A 96 -8.41 20.34 -4.21
C GLU A 96 -7.12 19.70 -4.76
N GLU A 97 -7.21 18.44 -5.19
CA GLU A 97 -6.11 17.67 -5.75
C GLU A 97 -6.50 17.14 -7.13
N LEU A 98 -5.86 17.66 -8.19
CA LEU A 98 -6.17 17.31 -9.58
C LEU A 98 -5.15 16.37 -10.23
N GLN A 99 -4.09 15.97 -9.51
CA GLN A 99 -3.11 15.02 -10.04
C GLN A 99 -3.70 13.60 -10.12
N TRP A 100 -4.60 13.27 -9.19
CA TRP A 100 -5.33 12.01 -9.18
C TRP A 100 -6.70 12.18 -8.52
N ALA A 101 -7.69 11.50 -9.04
CA ALA A 101 -8.95 11.29 -8.34
C ALA A 101 -8.85 10.02 -7.50
N ARG A 102 -9.32 10.06 -6.26
CA ARG A 102 -9.26 8.95 -5.31
C ARG A 102 -10.66 8.48 -4.94
N ILE A 103 -10.94 7.22 -5.23
CA ILE A 103 -12.24 6.59 -4.99
C ILE A 103 -12.09 5.35 -4.14
N LEU A 104 -13.09 5.08 -3.29
CA LEU A 104 -13.19 3.84 -2.52
C LEU A 104 -14.05 2.86 -3.30
N ILE A 105 -13.56 1.64 -3.45
CA ILE A 105 -14.27 0.59 -4.17
C ILE A 105 -14.32 -0.69 -3.36
N ARG A 106 -15.33 -1.51 -3.65
CA ARG A 106 -15.38 -2.90 -3.19
C ARG A 106 -14.42 -3.74 -4.03
N SER A 107 -13.56 -4.51 -3.39
CA SER A 107 -12.62 -5.39 -4.07
C SER A 107 -12.41 -6.67 -3.27
N ASP A 108 -12.31 -7.78 -4.01
CA ASP A 108 -11.90 -9.09 -3.48
C ASP A 108 -10.37 -9.28 -3.51
N GLY A 109 -9.64 -8.29 -4.05
CA GLY A 109 -8.18 -8.33 -4.20
C GLY A 109 -7.68 -9.22 -5.34
N VAL A 110 -8.58 -9.80 -6.13
CA VAL A 110 -8.21 -10.73 -7.23
C VAL A 110 -8.08 -9.97 -8.56
N ASN A 111 -9.01 -9.06 -8.85
CA ASN A 111 -9.06 -8.33 -10.11
C ASN A 111 -8.51 -6.90 -9.95
N ILE A 112 -7.19 -6.76 -10.02
CA ILE A 112 -6.51 -5.46 -9.97
C ILE A 112 -6.24 -4.98 -11.39
N LEU A 113 -7.01 -4.01 -11.86
CA LEU A 113 -6.81 -3.39 -13.17
C LEU A 113 -5.75 -2.30 -13.08
N GLY A 114 -4.70 -2.37 -13.91
CA GLY A 114 -3.70 -1.31 -14.01
C GLY A 114 -4.17 -0.13 -14.88
N SER A 115 -5.12 -0.38 -15.79
CA SER A 115 -5.71 0.63 -16.65
C SER A 115 -7.16 0.30 -16.98
N LEU A 116 -7.94 1.32 -17.31
CA LEU A 116 -9.34 1.22 -17.72
C LEU A 116 -9.61 2.17 -18.88
N VAL A 117 -10.28 1.70 -19.92
CA VAL A 117 -10.74 2.55 -21.02
C VAL A 117 -12.20 2.92 -20.80
N ILE A 118 -12.50 4.22 -20.80
CA ILE A 118 -13.86 4.75 -20.72
C ILE A 118 -14.20 5.53 -21.99
N GLY A 119 -15.40 5.33 -22.49
CA GLY A 119 -15.96 6.13 -23.60
C GLY A 119 -16.83 7.24 -23.05
N VAL A 120 -16.62 8.47 -23.54
CA VAL A 120 -17.46 9.63 -23.27
C VAL A 120 -17.71 10.33 -24.59
N GLU A 121 -18.97 10.41 -24.99
CA GLU A 121 -19.38 10.86 -26.34
C GLU A 121 -18.69 10.05 -27.44
N GLU A 122 -17.96 10.69 -28.34
CA GLU A 122 -17.21 10.05 -29.43
C GLU A 122 -15.74 9.78 -29.10
N MET A 123 -15.33 10.03 -27.85
CA MET A 123 -13.93 9.94 -27.38
C MET A 123 -13.72 8.78 -26.43
N SER A 124 -12.56 8.14 -26.51
CA SER A 124 -12.11 7.11 -25.57
C SER A 124 -10.91 7.60 -24.76
N TYR A 125 -10.97 7.40 -23.46
CA TYR A 125 -9.91 7.79 -22.54
C TYR A 125 -9.33 6.54 -21.88
N SER A 126 -8.01 6.35 -21.98
CA SER A 126 -7.29 5.32 -21.23
C SER A 126 -6.84 5.90 -19.90
N LEU A 127 -7.40 5.41 -18.82
CA LEU A 127 -7.10 5.85 -17.45
C LEU A 127 -6.11 4.89 -16.81
N SER A 128 -5.09 5.43 -16.16
CA SER A 128 -4.16 4.65 -15.33
C SER A 128 -4.68 4.59 -13.90
N LEU A 129 -4.66 3.39 -13.31
CA LEU A 129 -5.19 3.14 -11.99
C LEU A 129 -4.07 2.70 -11.04
N TRP A 130 -4.02 3.30 -9.87
CA TRP A 130 -3.13 2.92 -8.78
C TRP A 130 -3.94 2.45 -7.57
N TRP A 131 -3.76 1.21 -7.19
CA TRP A 131 -4.44 0.59 -6.07
C TRP A 131 -3.61 0.74 -4.79
N GLU A 132 -4.22 1.29 -3.74
CA GLU A 132 -3.62 1.38 -2.41
C GLU A 132 -3.80 0.04 -1.65
N ALA A 133 -3.50 -1.05 -2.34
CA ALA A 133 -3.59 -2.38 -1.78
C ALA A 133 -2.34 -2.72 -0.97
N VAL A 134 -2.54 -3.41 0.15
CA VAL A 134 -1.44 -3.94 0.95
C VAL A 134 -1.08 -5.32 0.40
N PRO A 135 0.22 -5.64 0.22
CA PRO A 135 0.63 -6.96 -0.23
C PRO A 135 0.11 -8.07 0.68
N VAL A 136 -0.40 -9.15 0.10
CA VAL A 136 -0.78 -10.37 0.82
C VAL A 136 0.43 -11.28 0.86
N LEU A 137 0.83 -11.69 2.05
CA LEU A 137 1.86 -12.69 2.22
C LEU A 137 1.25 -14.09 2.02
N ARG A 138 1.69 -14.79 1.00
CA ARG A 138 1.35 -16.19 0.77
C ARG A 138 2.57 -17.05 1.06
N GLN A 139 2.37 -18.17 1.78
CA GLN A 139 3.40 -19.20 1.86
C GLN A 139 3.30 -20.06 0.62
N ASP A 140 4.29 -19.93 -0.25
CA ASP A 140 4.38 -20.79 -1.43
C ASP A 140 5.03 -22.12 -1.04
N GLU A 141 4.22 -23.14 -0.79
CA GLU A 141 4.71 -24.49 -0.48
C GLU A 141 5.52 -25.11 -1.62
N GLY A 142 5.41 -24.58 -2.84
CA GLY A 142 6.15 -25.00 -4.02
C GLY A 142 7.63 -24.64 -3.99
N TRP A 143 8.04 -23.64 -3.22
CA TRP A 143 9.45 -23.21 -3.15
C TRP A 143 10.38 -24.26 -2.51
N LYS A 144 9.85 -25.19 -1.71
CA LYS A 144 10.61 -26.27 -1.09
C LYS A 144 10.87 -27.47 -2.01
N ARG A 145 10.21 -27.54 -3.18
CA ARG A 145 10.43 -28.60 -4.16
C ARG A 145 11.06 -28.03 -5.42
N GLY A 146 12.37 -27.95 -5.36
CA GLY A 146 13.35 -27.83 -6.42
C GLY A 146 12.90 -27.43 -7.83
N LEU A 147 13.59 -26.47 -8.37
CA LEU A 147 13.83 -26.26 -9.82
C LEU A 147 12.68 -26.61 -10.76
N SER A 148 11.69 -25.77 -10.88
CA SER A 148 10.92 -25.72 -12.11
C SER A 148 10.99 -24.28 -12.66
N ASN A 149 11.38 -24.20 -13.94
CA ASN A 149 11.59 -23.03 -14.76
C ASN A 149 10.43 -22.03 -14.70
N HIS A 150 10.48 -21.11 -13.76
CA HIS A 150 9.77 -19.85 -13.93
C HIS A 150 10.81 -18.80 -14.32
N PRO A 151 10.60 -18.02 -15.36
CA PRO A 151 11.52 -16.94 -15.71
C PRO A 151 11.54 -15.96 -14.53
N ARG A 152 12.62 -15.99 -13.80
CA ARG A 152 13.00 -14.95 -12.84
C ARG A 152 13.10 -13.67 -13.66
N GLY A 153 12.16 -12.77 -13.49
CA GLY A 153 12.36 -11.38 -13.88
C GLY A 153 13.47 -10.82 -12.98
N GLU A 154 14.72 -11.09 -13.32
CA GLU A 154 15.85 -10.39 -12.73
C GLU A 154 15.73 -8.94 -13.17
N VAL A 155 15.30 -8.08 -12.25
CA VAL A 155 15.57 -6.67 -12.35
C VAL A 155 17.06 -6.54 -12.09
N SER A 156 17.86 -6.54 -13.17
CA SER A 156 19.27 -6.20 -13.14
C SER A 156 19.37 -4.71 -12.77
N GLY A 157 19.48 -4.44 -11.48
CA GLY A 157 19.84 -3.14 -10.93
C GLY A 157 21.30 -3.20 -10.53
N ASP A 158 22.11 -2.34 -11.13
CA ASP A 158 23.52 -2.19 -10.82
C ASP A 158 23.77 -2.04 -9.31
N GLY A 159 24.45 -2.99 -8.72
CA GLY A 159 25.47 -2.86 -7.68
C GLY A 159 25.16 -2.18 -6.36
N ALA A 160 23.91 -2.04 -5.94
CA ALA A 160 23.60 -1.66 -4.56
C ALA A 160 23.39 -2.92 -3.71
N PRO A 161 23.99 -3.03 -2.50
CA PRO A 161 23.78 -4.20 -1.66
C PRO A 161 22.30 -4.32 -1.31
N CYS A 162 21.71 -5.45 -1.69
CA CYS A 162 20.33 -5.77 -1.35
C CYS A 162 20.09 -5.63 0.16
N ALA A 163 18.97 -5.03 0.52
CA ALA A 163 18.50 -4.75 1.87
C ALA A 163 18.47 -5.95 2.84
N GLY A 164 18.89 -7.14 2.42
CA GLY A 164 18.87 -8.36 3.21
C GLY A 164 19.73 -8.35 4.48
N SER A 165 20.82 -7.57 4.51
CA SER A 165 21.70 -7.49 5.69
C SER A 165 21.31 -6.40 6.69
N ARG A 166 20.44 -5.45 6.30
CA ARG A 166 19.93 -4.38 7.18
C ARG A 166 18.66 -4.77 7.96
N VAL A 167 18.03 -5.85 7.57
CA VAL A 167 16.70 -6.26 8.02
C VAL A 167 16.67 -6.77 9.47
N GLU A 168 17.80 -7.20 10.03
CA GLU A 168 17.85 -7.78 11.39
C GLU A 168 17.81 -6.72 12.53
N GLU A 169 17.99 -5.42 12.21
CA GLU A 169 18.16 -4.35 13.20
C GLU A 169 16.99 -3.35 13.27
N MET A 170 15.85 -3.64 12.60
CA MET A 170 14.74 -2.70 12.52
C MET A 170 13.66 -2.96 13.57
N VAL A 171 13.20 -1.91 14.23
CA VAL A 171 12.06 -1.92 15.16
C VAL A 171 10.93 -1.08 14.58
N GLY A 172 9.76 -1.69 14.37
CA GLY A 172 8.57 -0.98 13.92
C GLY A 172 7.82 -0.32 15.08
N ALA A 173 7.45 0.94 14.93
CA ALA A 173 6.54 1.63 15.84
C ALA A 173 5.17 1.80 15.19
N GLY A 174 4.13 1.30 15.83
CA GLY A 174 2.74 1.50 15.43
C GLY A 174 2.10 2.65 16.23
N PHE A 175 1.39 3.52 15.53
CA PHE A 175 0.53 4.53 16.12
C PHE A 175 -0.92 4.07 15.92
N GLU A 176 -1.64 3.80 17.01
CA GLU A 176 -3.09 3.68 16.97
C GLU A 176 -3.70 5.05 17.33
N VAL A 177 -4.48 5.60 16.43
CA VAL A 177 -5.26 6.83 16.62
C VAL A 177 -6.68 6.45 17.03
#